data_bc458f765eec51b757dedb4864e5e8eb
#
_entry.id   bc458f765eec51b757dedb4864e5e8eb
#
_cell.length_a   1.000
_cell.length_b   1.000
_cell.length_c   1.000
_cell.angle_alpha   90.00
_cell.angle_beta   90.00
_cell.angle_gamma   90.00
#
_symmetry.space_group_name_H-M   'P 1'
#
loop_
_entity.id
_entity.type
_entity.pdbx_description
1 polymer ?
#
loop_
_entity_poly.entity_id
_entity_poly.type
_entity_poly.pdbx_seq_one_letter_code
_entity_poly.pdbx_strand_id
1 'polypeptide(L)'
;MNEEWGNSKSSLAEGAAFALNRTLRDMALNACYNAEDGTRDYINLAVLTYGTEDGQGQGVDWTLGKLSQPPAGYAKATEWVPAFIRQETQDAGSLPIWIEPYAQGWTPMCKAFGQAAHVVEHHINAFPASFPPIVINITDGIPTDHNEDWSQFERAARAITDQRTDDGHALLFNIHIDASGQEHSVLFSAEPETYSRYAEHLGRVSSVLPANMVTRANEKLSLDIEEAALGYCLNADLQQLSAFLQIGTYVPVQS
;
A
#
# COMPACT_ATOMS: atom_id res chain seq x y z
N MET A 1 -12.02 -0.09 10.13
CA MET A 1 -11.31 1.21 10.06
C MET A 1 -11.81 2.27 11.04
N ASN A 2 -13.06 2.20 11.55
CA ASN A 2 -13.57 3.16 12.56
C ASN A 2 -13.21 2.78 14.02
N GLU A 3 -12.60 1.63 14.24
CA GLU A 3 -12.19 1.19 15.57
C GLU A 3 -10.91 1.92 16.00
N GLU A 4 -10.75 2.13 17.32
CA GLU A 4 -9.54 2.72 17.88
C GLU A 4 -8.36 1.75 17.72
N TRP A 5 -7.20 2.26 17.32
CA TRP A 5 -6.01 1.44 17.09
C TRP A 5 -5.22 1.23 18.39
N GLY A 6 -5.42 0.07 18.97
CA GLY A 6 -4.77 -0.32 20.24
C GLY A 6 -5.06 0.68 21.35
N ASN A 7 -4.02 1.19 21.98
CA ASN A 7 -4.13 2.19 23.06
C ASN A 7 -4.12 3.65 22.54
N SER A 8 -4.15 3.86 21.22
CA SER A 8 -4.24 5.20 20.64
C SER A 8 -5.69 5.70 20.68
N LYS A 9 -5.87 7.01 20.70
CA LYS A 9 -7.21 7.61 20.55
C LYS A 9 -7.60 7.80 19.08
N SER A 10 -6.76 7.32 18.16
CA SER A 10 -6.97 7.42 16.71
C SER A 10 -7.61 6.16 16.18
N SER A 11 -8.51 6.30 15.23
CA SER A 11 -9.07 5.16 14.49
C SER A 11 -8.02 4.51 13.57
N LEU A 12 -8.28 3.28 13.14
CA LEU A 12 -7.43 2.59 12.16
C LEU A 12 -7.26 3.42 10.87
N ALA A 13 -8.33 4.09 10.43
CA ALA A 13 -8.27 4.95 9.24
C ALA A 13 -7.36 6.17 9.44
N GLU A 14 -7.43 6.82 10.60
CA GLU A 14 -6.55 7.95 10.92
C GLU A 14 -5.09 7.51 11.03
N GLY A 15 -4.82 6.38 11.65
CA GLY A 15 -3.48 5.81 11.74
C GLY A 15 -2.93 5.42 10.36
N ALA A 16 -3.73 4.79 9.51
CA ALA A 16 -3.34 4.44 8.15
C ALA A 16 -3.08 5.68 7.29
N ALA A 17 -3.95 6.69 7.34
CA ALA A 17 -3.75 7.94 6.61
C ALA A 17 -2.49 8.68 7.10
N PHE A 18 -2.24 8.70 8.41
CA PHE A 18 -1.02 9.28 8.98
C PHE A 18 0.24 8.57 8.46
N ALA A 19 0.29 7.24 8.52
CA ALA A 19 1.42 6.45 8.04
C ALA A 19 1.67 6.68 6.54
N LEU A 20 0.62 6.71 5.74
CA LEU A 20 0.70 6.99 4.30
C LEU A 20 1.22 8.40 4.01
N ASN A 21 0.65 9.43 4.64
CA ASN A 21 1.11 10.81 4.44
C ASN A 21 2.57 11.01 4.85
N ARG A 22 3.00 10.36 5.94
CA ARG A 22 4.40 10.37 6.37
C ARG A 22 5.30 9.70 5.32
N THR A 23 4.90 8.53 4.83
CA THR A 23 5.65 7.80 3.81
C THR A 23 5.76 8.62 2.51
N LEU A 24 4.67 9.23 2.07
CA LEU A 24 4.66 10.10 0.88
C LEU A 24 5.58 11.30 1.06
N ARG A 25 5.57 11.94 2.23
CA ARG A 25 6.50 13.02 2.54
C ARG A 25 7.96 12.56 2.46
N ASP A 26 8.25 11.42 3.06
CA ASP A 26 9.62 10.89 3.09
C ASP A 26 10.08 10.48 1.68
N MET A 27 9.20 9.92 0.84
CA MET A 27 9.47 9.67 -0.58
C MET A 27 9.73 10.97 -1.35
N ALA A 28 8.90 12.00 -1.13
CA ALA A 28 9.08 13.29 -1.77
C ALA A 28 10.44 13.92 -1.44
N LEU A 29 10.80 13.94 -0.16
CA LEU A 29 12.01 14.59 0.31
C LEU A 29 13.29 13.79 0.01
N ASN A 30 13.23 12.46 0.12
CA ASN A 30 14.43 11.63 0.03
C ASN A 30 14.69 11.05 -1.36
N ALA A 31 13.65 10.86 -2.16
CA ALA A 31 13.78 10.25 -3.47
C ALA A 31 13.52 11.23 -4.62
N CYS A 32 12.57 12.16 -4.45
CA CYS A 32 12.15 13.03 -5.55
C CYS A 32 12.71 14.45 -5.47
N TYR A 33 13.12 14.92 -4.29
CA TYR A 33 13.59 16.29 -4.12
C TYR A 33 15.12 16.39 -4.19
N ASN A 34 15.59 17.40 -4.91
CA ASN A 34 16.98 17.84 -4.91
C ASN A 34 17.00 19.37 -4.72
N ALA A 35 17.91 19.88 -3.88
CA ALA A 35 18.00 21.30 -3.58
C ALA A 35 18.39 22.17 -4.81
N GLU A 36 19.07 21.58 -5.80
CA GLU A 36 19.52 22.29 -7.01
C GLU A 36 18.44 22.34 -8.10
N ASP A 37 17.72 21.20 -8.29
CA ASP A 37 16.79 21.03 -9.42
C ASP A 37 15.32 21.01 -8.97
N GLY A 38 15.04 21.03 -7.67
CA GLY A 38 13.70 20.90 -7.14
C GLY A 38 13.18 19.46 -7.16
N THR A 39 11.89 19.29 -7.42
CA THR A 39 11.23 17.98 -7.45
C THR A 39 11.39 17.31 -8.82
N ARG A 40 11.87 16.07 -8.83
CA ARG A 40 12.08 15.25 -10.02
C ARG A 40 11.03 14.14 -10.13
N ASP A 41 10.67 13.78 -11.36
CA ASP A 41 9.69 12.73 -11.69
C ASP A 41 10.31 11.31 -11.66
N TYR A 42 10.80 10.90 -10.50
CA TYR A 42 11.38 9.56 -10.35
C TYR A 42 10.36 8.49 -9.98
N ILE A 43 9.22 8.90 -9.43
CA ILE A 43 8.21 7.98 -8.92
C ILE A 43 6.85 8.38 -9.48
N ASN A 44 6.16 7.40 -10.04
CA ASN A 44 4.74 7.48 -10.37
C ASN A 44 3.96 6.86 -9.22
N LEU A 45 2.89 7.52 -8.79
CA LEU A 45 2.10 7.14 -7.65
C LEU A 45 0.61 7.16 -7.99
N ALA A 46 -0.10 6.14 -7.52
CA ALA A 46 -1.55 6.10 -7.52
C ALA A 46 -2.03 5.65 -6.15
N VAL A 47 -3.11 6.23 -5.68
CA VAL A 47 -3.80 5.79 -4.46
C VAL A 47 -5.25 5.54 -4.81
N LEU A 48 -5.72 4.34 -4.46
CA LEU A 48 -7.12 3.96 -4.57
C LEU A 48 -7.69 3.79 -3.16
N THR A 49 -8.82 4.40 -2.90
CA THR A 49 -9.62 4.10 -1.73
C THR A 49 -10.79 3.23 -2.14
N TYR A 50 -11.20 2.30 -1.30
CA TYR A 50 -12.33 1.43 -1.56
C TYR A 50 -13.20 1.25 -0.33
N GLY A 51 -14.50 1.20 -0.57
CA GLY A 51 -15.55 1.16 0.42
C GLY A 51 -16.85 1.69 -0.17
N THR A 52 -17.94 1.73 0.61
CA THR A 52 -19.19 2.37 0.21
C THR A 52 -19.88 2.98 1.41
N GLU A 53 -20.49 4.15 1.24
CA GLU A 53 -21.20 4.84 2.32
C GLU A 53 -22.46 4.10 2.78
N ASP A 54 -23.16 3.47 1.85
CA ASP A 54 -24.47 2.84 2.07
C ASP A 54 -24.42 1.31 2.20
N GLY A 55 -23.26 0.71 2.01
CA GLY A 55 -23.09 -0.74 2.00
C GLY A 55 -23.76 -1.46 0.81
N GLN A 56 -24.38 -0.72 -0.10
CA GLN A 56 -25.10 -1.27 -1.24
C GLN A 56 -24.26 -1.33 -2.50
N GLY A 57 -23.37 -0.38 -2.67
CA GLY A 57 -22.49 -0.30 -3.81
C GLY A 57 -21.13 -0.93 -3.52
N GLN A 58 -20.37 -1.13 -4.56
CA GLN A 58 -18.97 -1.54 -4.49
C GLN A 58 -18.16 -0.40 -5.07
N GLY A 59 -17.82 0.56 -4.21
CA GLY A 59 -17.08 1.75 -4.59
C GLY A 59 -15.57 1.52 -4.56
N VAL A 60 -14.91 1.94 -5.61
CA VAL A 60 -13.46 2.15 -5.63
C VAL A 60 -13.25 3.55 -6.16
N ASP A 61 -12.63 4.38 -5.36
CA ASP A 61 -12.34 5.76 -5.71
C ASP A 61 -10.84 5.96 -5.91
N TRP A 62 -10.52 6.72 -6.92
CA TRP A 62 -9.19 7.26 -7.11
C TRP A 62 -9.05 8.53 -6.31
N THR A 63 -8.33 8.46 -5.24
CA THR A 63 -8.10 9.66 -4.47
C THR A 63 -6.68 9.67 -3.93
N LEU A 64 -5.89 10.56 -4.43
CA LEU A 64 -4.70 11.00 -3.74
C LEU A 64 -4.96 12.43 -3.29
N GLY A 65 -5.77 12.62 -2.24
CA GLY A 65 -6.26 13.92 -1.91
C GLY A 65 -6.94 14.55 -3.12
N LYS A 66 -6.45 15.67 -3.60
CA LYS A 66 -6.92 16.31 -4.85
C LYS A 66 -5.98 16.08 -6.03
N LEU A 67 -4.99 15.22 -5.90
CA LEU A 67 -3.99 15.02 -6.93
C LEU A 67 -4.42 14.12 -8.04
N SER A 68 -5.20 13.12 -7.72
CA SER A 68 -5.51 12.16 -8.73
C SER A 68 -6.59 12.71 -9.62
N GLN A 69 -6.30 12.81 -10.84
CA GLN A 69 -7.31 12.75 -11.85
C GLN A 69 -7.42 11.31 -12.31
N PRO A 70 -8.64 10.86 -12.34
CA PRO A 70 -8.99 9.50 -12.55
C PRO A 70 -8.73 9.03 -13.92
N PRO A 71 -9.12 7.93 -13.98
CA PRO A 71 -8.94 6.56 -13.67
C PRO A 71 -8.02 5.92 -14.64
N ALA A 72 -7.24 6.70 -15.28
CA ALA A 72 -6.41 6.24 -16.38
C ALA A 72 -4.94 6.22 -16.01
N GLY A 73 -4.60 6.23 -14.72
CA GLY A 73 -3.20 6.25 -14.50
C GLY A 73 -2.73 6.55 -13.09
N TYR A 74 -1.66 7.23 -13.02
CA TYR A 74 -0.87 7.56 -11.86
C TYR A 74 -0.53 9.05 -11.88
N ALA A 75 -0.28 9.64 -10.72
CA ALA A 75 0.27 10.97 -10.61
C ALA A 75 1.80 10.91 -10.59
N LYS A 76 2.46 11.82 -11.26
CA LYS A 76 3.91 11.99 -11.17
C LYS A 76 4.28 12.72 -9.89
N ALA A 77 5.51 12.52 -9.42
CA ALA A 77 6.00 13.17 -8.21
C ALA A 77 5.84 14.69 -8.24
N THR A 78 6.06 15.33 -9.39
CA THR A 78 5.86 16.77 -9.57
C THR A 78 4.39 17.23 -9.48
N GLU A 79 3.45 16.32 -9.63
CA GLU A 79 2.01 16.61 -9.56
C GLU A 79 1.49 16.45 -8.13
N TRP A 80 1.96 15.47 -7.37
CA TRP A 80 1.43 15.20 -6.04
C TRP A 80 2.12 15.97 -4.92
N VAL A 81 3.40 16.31 -5.04
CA VAL A 81 4.11 17.08 -4.00
C VAL A 81 3.48 18.45 -3.73
N PRO A 82 3.08 19.25 -4.75
CA PRO A 82 2.47 20.55 -4.50
C PRO A 82 1.01 20.49 -4.04
N ALA A 83 0.35 19.35 -4.16
CA ALA A 83 -1.10 19.25 -4.01
C ALA A 83 -1.55 18.74 -2.64
N PHE A 84 -0.73 18.86 -1.60
CA PHE A 84 -1.19 18.51 -0.26
C PHE A 84 -2.38 19.39 0.16
N ILE A 85 -3.33 18.78 0.86
CA ILE A 85 -4.59 19.43 1.23
C ILE A 85 -4.36 20.44 2.35
N ARG A 86 -3.59 20.03 3.37
CA ARG A 86 -3.29 20.81 4.56
C ARG A 86 -2.00 20.33 5.22
N GLN A 87 -1.55 21.08 6.20
CA GLN A 87 -0.49 20.65 7.10
C GLN A 87 -1.03 20.53 8.52
N GLU A 88 -0.71 19.43 9.17
CA GLU A 88 -0.94 19.24 10.60
C GLU A 88 0.35 19.46 11.35
N THR A 89 0.27 20.26 12.40
CA THR A 89 1.39 20.44 13.31
C THR A 89 1.34 19.35 14.36
N GLN A 90 2.40 18.56 14.42
CA GLN A 90 2.61 17.53 15.43
C GLN A 90 3.89 17.82 16.20
N ASP A 91 4.12 17.10 17.29
CA ASP A 91 5.32 17.27 18.14
C ASP A 91 6.65 17.13 17.36
N ALA A 92 6.61 16.45 16.21
CA ALA A 92 7.76 16.24 15.32
C ALA A 92 7.82 17.22 14.12
N GLY A 93 6.96 18.23 14.06
CA GLY A 93 6.91 19.20 12.97
C GLY A 93 5.63 19.14 12.15
N SER A 94 5.66 19.75 10.96
CA SER A 94 4.51 19.85 10.06
C SER A 94 4.45 18.67 9.10
N LEU A 95 3.30 17.99 9.05
CA LEU A 95 3.04 16.87 8.15
C LEU A 95 2.09 17.34 7.02
N PRO A 96 2.51 17.24 5.75
CA PRO A 96 1.61 17.45 4.62
C PRO A 96 0.53 16.37 4.58
N ILE A 97 -0.70 16.78 4.28
CA ILE A 97 -1.85 15.86 4.17
C ILE A 97 -2.28 15.79 2.71
N TRP A 98 -2.05 14.65 2.10
CA TRP A 98 -2.54 14.28 0.76
C TRP A 98 -3.75 13.37 0.85
N ILE A 99 -3.79 12.51 1.86
CA ILE A 99 -4.81 11.49 2.05
C ILE A 99 -5.54 11.78 3.35
N GLU A 100 -6.84 12.02 3.25
CA GLU A 100 -7.74 12.13 4.40
C GLU A 100 -8.16 10.74 4.86
N PRO A 101 -8.33 10.52 6.18
CA PRO A 101 -8.84 9.26 6.68
C PRO A 101 -10.27 9.03 6.18
N TYR A 102 -10.53 7.83 5.68
CA TYR A 102 -11.84 7.41 5.22
C TYR A 102 -12.10 5.97 5.65
N ALA A 103 -13.26 5.74 6.25
CA ALA A 103 -13.66 4.42 6.68
C ALA A 103 -15.17 4.28 6.65
N GLN A 104 -15.69 3.73 5.56
CA GLN A 104 -17.12 3.48 5.42
C GLN A 104 -17.39 2.24 4.58
N GLY A 105 -18.46 1.53 4.94
CA GLY A 105 -19.07 0.50 4.12
C GLY A 105 -18.33 -0.83 4.07
N TRP A 106 -18.39 -1.45 2.92
CA TRP A 106 -17.91 -2.81 2.64
C TRP A 106 -16.46 -2.79 2.13
N THR A 107 -15.88 -3.99 1.98
CA THR A 107 -14.50 -4.18 1.52
C THR A 107 -14.48 -4.81 0.12
N PRO A 108 -14.77 -4.07 -0.97
CA PRO A 108 -14.80 -4.60 -2.34
C PRO A 108 -13.38 -4.81 -2.89
N MET A 109 -12.62 -5.69 -2.28
CA MET A 109 -11.19 -5.88 -2.52
C MET A 109 -10.90 -6.48 -3.89
N CYS A 110 -11.73 -7.41 -4.39
CA CYS A 110 -11.55 -7.96 -5.74
C CYS A 110 -11.69 -6.87 -6.81
N LYS A 111 -12.64 -5.96 -6.63
CA LYS A 111 -12.85 -4.83 -7.53
C LYS A 111 -11.71 -3.82 -7.44
N ALA A 112 -11.21 -3.55 -6.23
CA ALA A 112 -10.04 -2.71 -6.02
C ALA A 112 -8.80 -3.28 -6.71
N PHE A 113 -8.55 -4.58 -6.60
CA PHE A 113 -7.46 -5.26 -7.31
C PHE A 113 -7.63 -5.18 -8.84
N GLY A 114 -8.85 -5.32 -9.36
CA GLY A 114 -9.13 -5.12 -10.78
C GLY A 114 -8.78 -3.71 -11.25
N GLN A 115 -9.13 -2.68 -10.47
CA GLN A 115 -8.74 -1.29 -10.79
C GLN A 115 -7.22 -1.09 -10.68
N ALA A 116 -6.59 -1.63 -9.66
CA ALA A 116 -5.13 -1.58 -9.52
C ALA A 116 -4.43 -2.25 -10.70
N ALA A 117 -4.95 -3.38 -11.19
CA ALA A 117 -4.42 -4.06 -12.37
C ALA A 117 -4.44 -3.18 -13.63
N HIS A 118 -5.50 -2.39 -13.85
CA HIS A 118 -5.55 -1.43 -14.96
C HIS A 118 -4.50 -0.33 -14.83
N VAL A 119 -4.26 0.15 -13.61
CA VAL A 119 -3.20 1.15 -13.36
C VAL A 119 -1.83 0.58 -13.66
N VAL A 120 -1.57 -0.64 -13.18
CA VAL A 120 -0.32 -1.36 -13.43
C VAL A 120 -0.11 -1.57 -14.93
N GLU A 121 -1.14 -2.02 -15.65
CA GLU A 121 -1.09 -2.19 -17.11
C GLU A 121 -0.72 -0.87 -17.83
N HIS A 122 -1.40 0.22 -17.45
CA HIS A 122 -1.12 1.53 -18.01
C HIS A 122 0.33 1.97 -17.78
N HIS A 123 0.83 1.78 -16.56
CA HIS A 123 2.21 2.11 -16.22
C HIS A 123 3.22 1.28 -17.02
N ILE A 124 3.04 -0.03 -17.08
CA ILE A 124 3.94 -0.95 -17.79
C ILE A 124 3.98 -0.61 -19.29
N ASN A 125 2.83 -0.31 -19.89
CA ASN A 125 2.77 0.10 -21.29
C ASN A 125 3.53 1.41 -21.56
N ALA A 126 3.53 2.33 -20.61
CA ALA A 126 4.26 3.61 -20.72
C ALA A 126 5.75 3.47 -20.40
N PHE A 127 6.11 2.56 -19.48
CA PHE A 127 7.46 2.40 -18.94
C PHE A 127 7.88 0.93 -18.84
N PRO A 128 8.00 0.21 -19.96
CA PRO A 128 8.26 -1.24 -19.97
C PRO A 128 9.60 -1.64 -19.33
N ALA A 129 10.59 -0.75 -19.35
CA ALA A 129 11.91 -0.98 -18.76
C ALA A 129 12.08 -0.42 -17.34
N SER A 130 10.96 -0.04 -16.68
CA SER A 130 11.01 0.43 -15.29
C SER A 130 11.14 -0.72 -14.31
N PHE A 131 11.50 -0.41 -13.05
CA PHE A 131 11.30 -1.33 -11.94
C PHE A 131 9.82 -1.77 -11.88
N PRO A 132 9.52 -3.03 -11.56
CA PRO A 132 8.15 -3.52 -11.51
C PRO A 132 7.26 -2.68 -10.58
N PRO A 133 6.02 -2.37 -11.00
CA PRO A 133 5.08 -1.69 -10.12
C PRO A 133 4.83 -2.46 -8.82
N ILE A 134 4.73 -1.72 -7.72
CA ILE A 134 4.41 -2.28 -6.40
C ILE A 134 3.02 -1.82 -6.02
N VAL A 135 2.12 -2.75 -5.80
CA VAL A 135 0.79 -2.51 -5.25
C VAL A 135 0.80 -2.87 -3.78
N ILE A 136 0.46 -1.91 -2.92
CA ILE A 136 0.37 -2.12 -1.47
C ILE A 136 -1.11 -2.01 -1.10
N ASN A 137 -1.70 -3.11 -0.67
CA ASN A 137 -3.07 -3.18 -0.16
C ASN A 137 -3.05 -3.06 1.36
N ILE A 138 -3.80 -2.10 1.89
CA ILE A 138 -3.97 -1.89 3.34
C ILE A 138 -5.45 -2.06 3.66
N THR A 139 -5.77 -2.97 4.57
CA THR A 139 -7.16 -3.32 4.90
C THR A 139 -7.30 -3.73 6.35
N ASP A 140 -8.48 -3.50 6.93
CA ASP A 140 -8.91 -4.03 8.23
C ASP A 140 -10.00 -5.10 8.08
N GLY A 141 -10.33 -5.50 6.85
CA GLY A 141 -11.46 -6.36 6.57
C GLY A 141 -11.22 -7.45 5.56
N ILE A 142 -12.14 -8.41 5.59
CA ILE A 142 -12.22 -9.52 4.65
C ILE A 142 -12.85 -9.03 3.34
N PRO A 143 -12.42 -9.50 2.16
CA PRO A 143 -13.10 -9.16 0.90
C PRO A 143 -14.60 -9.50 0.97
N THR A 144 -15.44 -8.54 0.63
CA THR A 144 -16.89 -8.73 0.64
C THR A 144 -17.47 -9.06 -0.73
N ASP A 145 -16.68 -8.90 -1.79
CA ASP A 145 -17.07 -9.07 -3.18
C ASP A 145 -16.50 -10.34 -3.84
N HIS A 146 -15.98 -11.27 -3.03
CA HIS A 146 -15.48 -12.57 -3.53
C HIS A 146 -16.58 -13.64 -3.67
N ASN A 147 -17.85 -13.32 -3.31
CA ASN A 147 -19.02 -14.19 -3.44
C ASN A 147 -18.80 -15.60 -2.87
N GLU A 148 -18.16 -15.72 -1.71
CA GLU A 148 -17.76 -16.98 -1.07
C GLU A 148 -16.80 -17.85 -1.93
N ASP A 149 -16.31 -17.31 -3.04
CA ASP A 149 -15.37 -17.96 -3.96
C ASP A 149 -13.98 -17.31 -3.84
N TRP A 150 -13.12 -17.87 -3.02
CA TRP A 150 -11.75 -17.39 -2.84
C TRP A 150 -10.94 -17.44 -4.15
N SER A 151 -11.31 -18.26 -5.11
CA SER A 151 -10.65 -18.28 -6.42
C SER A 151 -10.89 -16.98 -7.19
N GLN A 152 -11.99 -16.26 -6.93
CA GLN A 152 -12.24 -14.94 -7.49
C GLN A 152 -11.26 -13.91 -6.92
N PHE A 153 -11.04 -13.95 -5.61
CA PHE A 153 -10.05 -13.09 -4.94
C PHE A 153 -8.63 -13.35 -5.48
N GLU A 154 -8.24 -14.64 -5.57
CA GLU A 154 -6.93 -15.00 -6.12
C GLU A 154 -6.77 -14.60 -7.58
N ARG A 155 -7.81 -14.72 -8.41
CA ARG A 155 -7.79 -14.26 -9.81
C ARG A 155 -7.62 -12.75 -9.90
N ALA A 156 -8.29 -11.97 -9.03
CA ALA A 156 -8.14 -10.53 -8.99
C ALA A 156 -6.71 -10.11 -8.61
N ALA A 157 -6.10 -10.80 -7.66
CA ALA A 157 -4.70 -10.58 -7.28
C ALA A 157 -3.73 -10.93 -8.43
N ARG A 158 -3.95 -12.08 -9.11
CA ARG A 158 -3.14 -12.49 -10.26
C ARG A 158 -3.24 -11.50 -11.42
N ALA A 159 -4.36 -10.85 -11.62
CA ALA A 159 -4.48 -9.79 -12.64
C ALA A 159 -3.46 -8.66 -12.45
N ILE A 160 -2.93 -8.49 -11.23
CA ILE A 160 -1.81 -7.59 -10.93
C ILE A 160 -0.48 -8.29 -11.17
N THR A 161 -0.26 -9.43 -10.50
CA THR A 161 1.05 -10.09 -10.41
C THR A 161 1.47 -10.84 -11.67
N ASP A 162 0.56 -11.15 -12.59
CA ASP A 162 0.89 -11.73 -13.90
C ASP A 162 1.45 -10.71 -14.89
N GLN A 163 1.28 -9.42 -14.61
CA GLN A 163 1.85 -8.34 -15.41
C GLN A 163 3.33 -8.15 -15.10
N ARG A 164 4.09 -7.69 -16.10
CA ARG A 164 5.54 -7.57 -15.94
C ARG A 164 6.14 -6.44 -16.76
N THR A 165 7.20 -5.86 -16.23
CA THR A 165 8.18 -5.07 -16.95
C THR A 165 9.33 -5.97 -17.45
N ASP A 166 10.30 -5.39 -18.14
CA ASP A 166 11.54 -6.10 -18.49
C ASP A 166 12.34 -6.54 -17.26
N ASP A 167 12.16 -5.85 -16.11
CA ASP A 167 12.88 -6.08 -14.85
C ASP A 167 12.17 -7.08 -13.92
N GLY A 168 10.92 -7.46 -14.20
CA GLY A 168 10.21 -8.47 -13.42
C GLY A 168 8.70 -8.31 -13.36
N HIS A 169 8.07 -9.18 -12.59
CA HIS A 169 6.64 -9.15 -12.37
C HIS A 169 6.24 -8.03 -11.40
N ALA A 170 5.05 -7.45 -11.63
CA ALA A 170 4.43 -6.55 -10.68
C ALA A 170 4.27 -7.23 -9.31
N LEU A 171 4.46 -6.47 -8.25
CA LEU A 171 4.45 -6.96 -6.88
C LEU A 171 3.14 -6.57 -6.20
N LEU A 172 2.54 -7.50 -5.47
CA LEU A 172 1.39 -7.25 -4.61
C LEU A 172 1.79 -7.53 -3.15
N PHE A 173 1.72 -6.51 -2.32
CA PHE A 173 1.96 -6.60 -0.89
C PHE A 173 0.66 -6.36 -0.14
N ASN A 174 0.40 -7.14 0.91
CA ASN A 174 -0.82 -7.06 1.67
C ASN A 174 -0.56 -6.79 3.16
N ILE A 175 -1.22 -5.79 3.69
CA ILE A 175 -1.17 -5.41 5.09
C ILE A 175 -2.59 -5.47 5.65
N HIS A 176 -2.81 -6.39 6.56
CA HIS A 176 -4.00 -6.38 7.39
C HIS A 176 -3.70 -5.64 8.69
N ILE A 177 -4.51 -4.64 9.01
CA ILE A 177 -4.42 -3.87 10.25
C ILE A 177 -5.56 -4.27 11.19
N ASP A 178 -5.28 -4.34 12.48
CA ASP A 178 -6.28 -4.75 13.48
C ASP A 178 -6.23 -3.81 14.70
N ALA A 179 -7.41 -3.45 15.18
CA ALA A 179 -7.61 -2.64 16.38
C ALA A 179 -7.38 -3.42 17.67
N SER A 180 -7.56 -4.72 17.65
CA SER A 180 -7.68 -5.54 18.88
C SER A 180 -6.35 -5.79 19.60
N GLY A 181 -5.21 -5.48 18.96
CA GLY A 181 -3.88 -5.77 19.53
C GLY A 181 -3.67 -7.26 19.77
N GLN A 182 -4.22 -8.11 18.90
CA GLN A 182 -4.23 -9.55 19.08
C GLN A 182 -2.83 -10.15 19.21
N GLU A 183 -2.75 -11.26 19.96
CA GLU A 183 -1.51 -11.97 20.30
C GLU A 183 -0.74 -12.52 19.06
N HIS A 184 -1.34 -12.48 17.87
CA HIS A 184 -0.75 -13.00 16.64
C HIS A 184 -0.59 -11.90 15.57
N SER A 185 0.43 -11.09 15.74
CA SER A 185 0.92 -10.22 14.66
C SER A 185 2.00 -10.94 13.88
N VAL A 186 1.89 -10.93 12.54
CA VAL A 186 2.86 -11.52 11.63
C VAL A 186 3.39 -10.43 10.73
N LEU A 187 4.70 -10.34 10.61
CA LEU A 187 5.39 -9.39 9.75
C LEU A 187 6.41 -10.15 8.90
N PHE A 188 6.23 -10.13 7.59
CA PHE A 188 7.15 -10.73 6.63
C PHE A 188 7.43 -12.23 6.84
N SER A 189 6.37 -13.01 7.02
CA SER A 189 6.51 -14.47 7.08
C SER A 189 6.91 -15.06 5.73
N ALA A 190 7.73 -16.11 5.73
CA ALA A 190 8.03 -16.87 4.53
C ALA A 190 6.85 -17.74 4.05
N GLU A 191 5.90 -18.03 4.93
CA GLU A 191 4.71 -18.81 4.63
C GLU A 191 3.43 -18.08 5.08
N PRO A 192 2.30 -18.28 4.36
CA PRO A 192 1.01 -17.75 4.80
C PRO A 192 0.58 -18.33 6.14
N GLU A 193 0.01 -17.49 7.00
CA GLU A 193 -0.64 -17.94 8.22
C GLU A 193 -1.91 -18.74 7.92
N THR A 194 -2.13 -19.80 8.68
CA THR A 194 -3.22 -20.75 8.42
C THR A 194 -4.33 -20.75 9.47
N TYR A 195 -4.27 -19.88 10.46
CA TYR A 195 -5.28 -19.84 11.52
C TYR A 195 -6.67 -19.37 11.04
N SER A 196 -6.74 -18.68 9.90
CA SER A 196 -7.99 -18.37 9.23
C SER A 196 -7.86 -18.49 7.72
N ARG A 197 -8.96 -18.84 7.03
CA ARG A 197 -8.98 -18.90 5.56
C ARG A 197 -8.60 -17.56 4.93
N TYR A 198 -8.98 -16.46 5.53
CA TYR A 198 -8.63 -15.13 5.07
C TYR A 198 -7.12 -14.89 5.14
N ALA A 199 -6.51 -15.15 6.30
CA ALA A 199 -5.07 -15.00 6.48
C ALA A 199 -4.29 -15.84 5.47
N GLU A 200 -4.71 -17.08 5.26
CA GLU A 200 -4.11 -18.00 4.29
C GLU A 200 -4.19 -17.44 2.85
N HIS A 201 -5.36 -17.00 2.41
CA HIS A 201 -5.52 -16.46 1.06
C HIS A 201 -4.80 -15.14 0.88
N LEU A 202 -4.81 -14.25 1.89
CA LEU A 202 -4.10 -12.99 1.83
C LEU A 202 -2.58 -13.19 1.71
N GLY A 203 -2.03 -14.11 2.49
CA GLY A 203 -0.62 -14.51 2.38
C GLY A 203 -0.29 -15.13 1.02
N ARG A 204 -1.12 -16.05 0.53
CA ARG A 204 -0.92 -16.74 -0.77
C ARG A 204 -0.88 -15.82 -1.98
N VAL A 205 -1.62 -14.71 -1.94
CA VAL A 205 -1.63 -13.73 -3.04
C VAL A 205 -0.55 -12.67 -2.90
N SER A 206 0.18 -12.66 -1.80
CA SER A 206 1.27 -11.72 -1.57
C SER A 206 2.53 -12.16 -2.31
N SER A 207 3.18 -11.20 -2.95
CA SER A 207 4.45 -11.44 -3.64
C SER A 207 5.60 -11.65 -2.65
N VAL A 208 6.60 -12.42 -3.04
CA VAL A 208 7.87 -12.52 -2.30
C VAL A 208 8.58 -11.16 -2.36
N LEU A 209 9.17 -10.75 -1.24
CA LEU A 209 9.98 -9.53 -1.19
C LEU A 209 11.24 -9.69 -2.06
N PRO A 210 11.56 -8.72 -2.92
CA PRO A 210 12.83 -8.68 -3.61
C PRO A 210 14.02 -8.68 -2.63
N ALA A 211 15.07 -9.40 -2.96
CA ALA A 211 16.25 -9.57 -2.08
C ALA A 211 16.88 -8.23 -1.63
N ASN A 212 16.89 -7.22 -2.49
CA ASN A 212 17.35 -5.87 -2.16
C ASN A 212 16.48 -5.18 -1.11
N MET A 213 15.17 -5.44 -1.10
CA MET A 213 14.26 -4.93 -0.06
C MET A 213 14.51 -5.64 1.28
N VAL A 214 14.71 -6.94 1.27
CA VAL A 214 15.06 -7.73 2.47
C VAL A 214 16.37 -7.21 3.07
N THR A 215 17.43 -7.11 2.26
CA THR A 215 18.72 -6.58 2.71
C THR A 215 18.58 -5.21 3.36
N ARG A 216 17.89 -4.30 2.68
CA ARG A 216 17.68 -2.94 3.21
C ARG A 216 16.86 -2.91 4.49
N ALA A 217 15.81 -3.72 4.58
CA ALA A 217 14.99 -3.81 5.79
C ALA A 217 15.83 -4.26 7.00
N ASN A 218 16.66 -5.27 6.80
CA ASN A 218 17.54 -5.77 7.85
C ASN A 218 18.60 -4.74 8.24
N GLU A 219 19.21 -4.03 7.28
CA GLU A 219 20.23 -3.03 7.54
C GLU A 219 19.71 -1.73 8.16
N LYS A 220 18.55 -1.23 7.68
CA LYS A 220 18.07 0.11 8.03
C LYS A 220 17.03 0.12 9.13
N LEU A 221 16.21 -0.91 9.21
CA LEU A 221 15.14 -1.02 10.18
C LEU A 221 15.46 -2.02 11.31
N SER A 222 16.65 -2.66 11.24
CA SER A 222 17.06 -3.69 12.20
C SER A 222 16.03 -4.81 12.34
N LEU A 223 15.40 -5.17 11.22
CA LEU A 223 14.51 -6.32 11.13
C LEU A 223 15.34 -7.57 10.82
N ASP A 224 14.82 -8.73 11.17
CA ASP A 224 15.42 -10.03 10.85
C ASP A 224 14.50 -10.76 9.88
N ILE A 225 14.46 -10.25 8.65
CA ILE A 225 13.61 -10.80 7.58
C ILE A 225 14.40 -11.90 6.86
N GLU A 226 13.79 -13.06 6.76
CA GLU A 226 14.35 -14.21 6.04
C GLU A 226 14.32 -14.01 4.52
N GLU A 227 15.19 -14.72 3.80
CA GLU A 227 15.08 -14.83 2.35
C GLU A 227 13.75 -15.50 1.98
N ALA A 228 13.17 -15.06 0.88
CA ALA A 228 11.84 -15.49 0.41
C ALA A 228 10.65 -15.10 1.30
N ALA A 229 10.82 -14.17 2.23
CA ALA A 229 9.70 -13.60 2.98
C ALA A 229 8.66 -12.96 2.04
N LEU A 230 7.40 -13.13 2.39
CA LEU A 230 6.28 -12.53 1.66
C LEU A 230 6.13 -11.05 2.04
N GLY A 231 5.75 -10.23 1.08
CA GLY A 231 5.24 -8.88 1.31
C GLY A 231 3.87 -8.92 1.98
N TYR A 232 3.83 -9.47 3.18
CA TYR A 232 2.62 -9.81 3.91
C TYR A 232 2.77 -9.45 5.38
N CYS A 233 1.76 -8.75 5.90
CA CYS A 233 1.63 -8.45 7.30
C CYS A 233 0.19 -8.69 7.75
N LEU A 234 0.04 -9.33 8.90
CA LEU A 234 -1.26 -9.62 9.50
C LEU A 234 -1.35 -9.01 10.88
N ASN A 235 -2.49 -8.38 11.19
CA ASN A 235 -2.74 -7.71 12.46
C ASN A 235 -1.66 -6.68 12.82
N ALA A 236 -1.25 -5.90 11.81
CA ALA A 236 -0.23 -4.89 11.98
C ALA A 236 -0.66 -3.76 12.91
N ASP A 237 0.23 -3.38 13.79
CA ASP A 237 0.14 -2.11 14.50
C ASP A 237 0.67 -0.94 13.63
N LEU A 238 0.54 0.28 14.14
CA LEU A 238 0.99 1.48 13.41
C LEU A 238 2.51 1.49 13.13
N GLN A 239 3.30 0.92 14.03
CA GLN A 239 4.75 0.85 13.88
C GLN A 239 5.12 -0.17 12.78
N GLN A 240 4.47 -1.31 12.78
CA GLN A 240 4.63 -2.35 11.75
C GLN A 240 4.16 -1.87 10.38
N LEU A 241 3.00 -1.19 10.30
CA LEU A 241 2.55 -0.55 9.06
C LEU A 241 3.58 0.45 8.55
N SER A 242 4.11 1.31 9.42
CA SER A 242 5.12 2.30 9.03
C SER A 242 6.40 1.64 8.52
N ALA A 243 6.88 0.59 9.17
CA ALA A 243 8.04 -0.17 8.74
C ALA A 243 7.79 -0.84 7.38
N PHE A 244 6.62 -1.46 7.21
CA PHE A 244 6.23 -2.11 5.97
C PHE A 244 6.21 -1.12 4.78
N LEU A 245 5.60 0.05 4.98
CA LEU A 245 5.55 1.08 3.94
C LEU A 245 6.95 1.59 3.56
N GLN A 246 7.86 1.72 4.52
CA GLN A 246 9.25 2.12 4.23
C GLN A 246 9.99 1.08 3.38
N ILE A 247 9.69 -0.20 3.53
CA ILE A 247 10.27 -1.28 2.71
C ILE A 247 9.61 -1.29 1.34
N GLY A 248 8.29 -1.35 1.29
CA GLY A 248 7.51 -1.50 0.06
C GLY A 248 7.58 -0.29 -0.89
N THR A 249 7.96 0.87 -0.39
CA THR A 249 8.14 2.08 -1.22
C THR A 249 9.58 2.34 -1.64
N TYR A 250 10.50 1.44 -1.26
CA TYR A 250 11.89 1.57 -1.69
C TYR A 250 12.08 1.09 -3.12
N VAL A 251 12.27 2.03 -4.00
CA VAL A 251 12.73 1.77 -5.37
C VAL A 251 14.21 2.11 -5.45
N PRO A 252 15.10 1.18 -5.85
CA PRO A 252 16.51 1.50 -6.06
C PRO A 252 16.60 2.52 -7.20
N VAL A 253 17.14 3.69 -6.89
CA VAL A 253 17.50 4.67 -7.93
C VAL A 253 18.72 4.08 -8.64
N GLN A 254 18.57 3.67 -9.89
CA GLN A 254 19.71 3.29 -10.70
C GLN A 254 20.59 4.55 -10.91
N SER A 255 21.81 4.47 -10.42
CA SER A 255 22.83 5.51 -10.56
C SER A 255 23.38 5.58 -11.99
#